data_5afcf315027af3278f8a8a2473146184
#
_entry.id   5afcf315027af3278f8a8a2473146184
#
_cell.length_a   1.000
_cell.length_b   1.000
_cell.length_c   1.000
_cell.angle_alpha   90.00
_cell.angle_beta   90.00
_cell.angle_gamma   90.00
#
_symmetry.space_group_name_H-M   'P 1'
#
loop_
_entity.id
_entity.type
_entity.pdbx_description
1 polymer ?
#
loop_
_entity_poly.entity_id
_entity_poly.type
_entity_poly.pdbx_seq_one_letter_code
_entity_poly.pdbx_strand_id
1 'polypeptide(L)'
;LGKKWPVVLGGAALTRSFVEQDLSEQFSGTVRYAKDAFEGLKLMDTLMGIKRGVAGAELPPLKPRRTAKRSGDDVKVIDTNRSDVASDNLIPKAPFYGSRVVKGIALADYVHMLDERALFLGQWGLKGKDFEEMAQTQGRPQLRSLLNDVQSNGWLNAAVVYGYFPCYSEGNDLVVVHHEGDLKGKERVRFNFPRQSRDRRLCLADFFRGKDSSELDVVSFQFVTMGQSISDAISKLFNANLYREYLELHGLSVQLTESLTEHWHARTREELGINALDSKDLKEIFDQGYQGSRYSFGYPACPDLEQQLQICE
;
A
#
# COMPACT_ATOMS: atom_id res chain seq x y z
N LEU A 1 20.87 -24.25 -3.14
CA LEU A 1 22.11 -23.44 -3.16
C LEU A 1 23.07 -23.73 -2.00
N GLY A 2 22.71 -24.56 -1.01
CA GLY A 2 23.55 -24.98 0.14
C GLY A 2 23.99 -23.85 1.08
N LYS A 3 23.42 -22.65 0.97
CA LYS A 3 23.73 -21.51 1.82
C LYS A 3 23.03 -21.67 3.18
N LYS A 4 23.74 -21.38 4.28
CA LYS A 4 23.23 -21.43 5.66
C LYS A 4 23.22 -20.05 6.33
N TRP A 5 23.23 -18.99 5.57
CA TRP A 5 23.20 -17.65 6.14
C TRP A 5 21.90 -17.42 6.90
N PRO A 6 21.93 -16.73 8.04
CA PRO A 6 20.70 -16.33 8.70
C PRO A 6 19.89 -15.39 7.79
N VAL A 7 18.59 -15.62 7.74
CA VAL A 7 17.64 -14.89 6.93
C VAL A 7 16.60 -14.24 7.84
N VAL A 8 16.43 -12.93 7.72
CA VAL A 8 15.38 -12.19 8.40
C VAL A 8 14.38 -11.72 7.34
N LEU A 9 13.14 -12.16 7.46
CA LEU A 9 12.05 -11.82 6.55
C LEU A 9 11.02 -10.96 7.27
N GLY A 10 10.39 -10.06 6.55
CA GLY A 10 9.35 -9.19 7.08
C GLY A 10 8.39 -8.74 5.99
N GLY A 11 7.49 -7.83 6.34
CA GLY A 11 6.51 -7.25 5.43
C GLY A 11 5.08 -7.68 5.70
N ALA A 12 4.14 -6.88 5.22
CA ALA A 12 2.71 -7.04 5.47
C ALA A 12 2.12 -8.34 4.89
N ALA A 13 2.72 -8.86 3.81
CA ALA A 13 2.27 -10.09 3.16
C ALA A 13 2.72 -11.38 3.87
N LEU A 14 3.63 -11.29 4.83
CA LEU A 14 4.17 -12.42 5.54
C LEU A 14 3.66 -12.46 6.99
N THR A 15 3.44 -13.66 7.51
CA THR A 15 3.14 -13.85 8.92
C THR A 15 4.31 -14.52 9.65
N ARG A 16 4.46 -14.24 10.94
CA ARG A 16 5.49 -14.88 11.78
C ARG A 16 5.38 -16.40 11.73
N SER A 17 4.16 -16.95 11.76
CA SER A 17 3.92 -18.40 11.70
C SER A 17 4.44 -18.99 10.39
N PHE A 18 4.13 -18.38 9.27
CA PHE A 18 4.63 -18.85 7.97
C PHE A 18 6.15 -18.81 7.88
N VAL A 19 6.77 -17.71 8.32
CA VAL A 19 8.23 -17.54 8.23
C VAL A 19 8.98 -18.46 9.23
N GLU A 20 8.59 -18.45 10.51
CA GLU A 20 9.33 -19.14 11.58
C GLU A 20 8.94 -20.61 11.76
N GLN A 21 7.89 -21.08 11.07
CA GLN A 21 7.44 -22.46 11.13
C GLN A 21 7.52 -23.15 9.77
N ASP A 22 6.80 -22.64 8.77
CA ASP A 22 6.70 -23.30 7.46
C ASP A 22 8.01 -23.15 6.65
N LEU A 23 8.58 -21.92 6.58
CA LEU A 23 9.84 -21.71 5.85
C LEU A 23 11.06 -22.24 6.59
N SER A 24 11.06 -22.23 7.92
CA SER A 24 12.18 -22.77 8.69
C SER A 24 12.36 -24.28 8.53
N GLU A 25 11.30 -25.02 8.23
CA GLU A 25 11.36 -26.46 7.92
C GLU A 25 12.05 -26.74 6.58
N GLN A 26 11.99 -25.79 5.64
CA GLN A 26 12.55 -25.93 4.28
C GLN A 26 13.96 -25.36 4.13
N PHE A 27 14.42 -24.59 5.11
CA PHE A 27 15.71 -23.92 5.05
C PHE A 27 16.63 -24.38 6.20
N SER A 28 17.80 -24.91 5.87
CA SER A 28 18.75 -25.47 6.82
C SER A 28 19.50 -24.43 7.67
N GLY A 29 19.30 -23.16 7.43
CA GLY A 29 19.84 -22.03 8.21
C GLY A 29 18.83 -21.46 9.20
N THR A 30 19.22 -20.36 9.85
CA THR A 30 18.33 -19.63 10.76
C THR A 30 17.36 -18.74 9.98
N VAL A 31 16.06 -18.90 10.18
CA VAL A 31 15.02 -18.00 9.66
C VAL A 31 14.32 -17.30 10.80
N ARG A 32 14.12 -15.99 10.69
CA ARG A 32 13.39 -15.18 11.67
C ARG A 32 12.45 -14.21 10.95
N TYR A 33 11.35 -13.88 11.61
CA TYR A 33 10.40 -12.88 11.14
C TYR A 33 10.56 -11.58 11.92
N ALA A 34 10.67 -10.49 11.20
CA ALA A 34 10.60 -9.15 11.74
C ALA A 34 9.26 -8.51 11.33
N LYS A 35 8.45 -8.08 12.29
CA LYS A 35 7.16 -7.44 11.99
C LYS A 35 7.32 -6.02 11.43
N ASP A 36 8.43 -5.38 11.76
CA ASP A 36 8.82 -4.03 11.36
C ASP A 36 10.34 -3.91 11.20
N ALA A 37 10.80 -2.81 10.62
CA ALA A 37 12.21 -2.58 10.36
C ALA A 37 13.05 -2.48 11.64
N PHE A 38 12.49 -1.97 12.73
CA PHE A 38 13.19 -1.85 14.01
C PHE A 38 13.37 -3.22 14.70
N GLU A 39 12.38 -4.11 14.60
CA GLU A 39 12.56 -5.50 15.02
C GLU A 39 13.61 -6.18 14.14
N GLY A 40 13.64 -5.88 12.84
CA GLY A 40 14.67 -6.34 11.90
C GLY A 40 16.07 -5.91 12.32
N LEU A 41 16.29 -4.66 12.62
CA LEU A 41 17.57 -4.15 13.14
C LEU A 41 17.98 -4.86 14.44
N LYS A 42 17.06 -4.99 15.39
CA LYS A 42 17.35 -5.68 16.66
C LYS A 42 17.74 -7.14 16.46
N LEU A 43 17.08 -7.85 15.55
CA LEU A 43 17.43 -9.22 15.18
C LEU A 43 18.82 -9.29 14.52
N MET A 44 19.13 -8.34 13.63
CA MET A 44 20.44 -8.25 13.00
C MET A 44 21.55 -7.94 13.99
N ASP A 45 21.34 -7.04 14.94
CA ASP A 45 22.29 -6.75 16.02
C ASP A 45 22.58 -8.00 16.85
N THR A 46 21.52 -8.76 17.20
CA THR A 46 21.66 -10.02 17.92
C THR A 46 22.43 -11.06 17.10
N LEU A 47 22.11 -11.22 15.82
CA LEU A 47 22.83 -12.14 14.91
C LEU A 47 24.31 -11.78 14.78
N MET A 48 24.61 -10.48 14.67
CA MET A 48 25.99 -9.99 14.61
C MET A 48 26.71 -10.17 15.94
N GLY A 49 26.02 -10.03 17.08
CA GLY A 49 26.54 -10.35 18.40
C GLY A 49 26.93 -11.82 18.51
N ILE A 50 26.06 -12.72 18.10
CA ILE A 50 26.33 -14.17 18.05
C ILE A 50 27.53 -14.46 17.14
N LYS A 51 27.58 -13.88 15.95
CA LYS A 51 28.68 -14.04 14.99
C LYS A 51 30.03 -13.59 15.57
N ARG A 52 30.02 -12.55 16.39
CA ARG A 52 31.22 -11.98 17.04
C ARG A 52 31.57 -12.67 18.34
N GLY A 53 30.78 -13.64 18.82
CA GLY A 53 31.00 -14.35 20.07
C GLY A 53 30.71 -13.49 21.30
N VAL A 54 29.82 -12.51 21.22
CA VAL A 54 29.43 -11.68 22.36
C VAL A 54 28.68 -12.53 23.38
N ALA A 55 29.17 -12.55 24.62
CA ALA A 55 28.57 -13.33 25.71
C ALA A 55 27.10 -12.90 25.93
N GLY A 56 26.18 -13.88 26.00
CA GLY A 56 24.76 -13.63 26.24
C GLY A 56 23.98 -13.18 24.98
N ALA A 57 24.61 -13.11 23.81
CA ALA A 57 23.90 -12.84 22.56
C ALA A 57 23.15 -14.09 22.08
N GLU A 58 21.83 -14.12 22.28
CA GLU A 58 20.97 -15.24 21.89
C GLU A 58 19.75 -14.75 21.17
N LEU A 59 19.33 -15.48 20.12
CA LEU A 59 18.08 -15.21 19.44
C LEU A 59 16.88 -15.53 20.34
N PRO A 60 15.81 -14.73 20.28
CA PRO A 60 14.57 -15.06 20.98
C PRO A 60 14.08 -16.46 20.59
N PRO A 61 13.51 -17.23 21.53
CA PRO A 61 12.95 -18.54 21.21
C PRO A 61 11.82 -18.42 20.18
N LEU A 62 11.71 -19.40 19.29
CA LEU A 62 10.60 -19.50 18.36
C LEU A 62 9.29 -19.68 19.12
N LYS A 63 8.25 -18.95 18.73
CA LYS A 63 6.93 -19.15 19.33
C LYS A 63 6.35 -20.51 18.93
N PRO A 64 5.73 -21.25 19.86
CA PRO A 64 5.12 -22.54 19.55
C PRO A 64 4.05 -22.40 18.46
N ARG A 65 3.94 -23.42 17.62
CA ARG A 65 2.95 -23.47 16.53
C ARG A 65 1.54 -23.34 17.10
N ARG A 66 0.84 -22.28 16.74
CA ARG A 66 -0.60 -22.24 16.94
C ARG A 66 -1.22 -23.22 15.95
N THR A 67 -1.75 -24.33 16.45
CA THR A 67 -2.53 -25.29 15.67
C THR A 67 -3.90 -24.67 15.33
N ALA A 68 -3.92 -23.64 14.50
CA ALA A 68 -5.12 -23.32 13.77
C ALA A 68 -5.25 -24.41 12.69
N LYS A 69 -6.28 -25.25 12.79
CA LYS A 69 -6.64 -26.14 11.70
C LYS A 69 -6.79 -25.28 10.44
N ARG A 70 -5.85 -25.40 9.51
CA ARG A 70 -6.11 -25.05 8.13
C ARG A 70 -7.24 -26.00 7.70
N SER A 71 -8.43 -25.50 7.54
CA SER A 71 -9.42 -26.19 6.71
C SER A 71 -8.78 -26.29 5.33
N GLY A 72 -8.36 -27.48 4.95
CA GLY A 72 -7.96 -27.79 3.60
C GLY A 72 -9.21 -27.62 2.74
N ASP A 73 -9.37 -26.46 2.15
CA ASP A 73 -10.37 -26.26 1.13
C ASP A 73 -9.80 -26.81 -0.17
N ASP A 74 -10.41 -27.87 -0.67
CA ASP A 74 -10.22 -28.36 -2.03
C ASP A 74 -10.25 -27.17 -2.99
N VAL A 75 -9.21 -27.07 -3.82
CA VAL A 75 -9.18 -26.12 -4.93
C VAL A 75 -10.28 -26.53 -5.91
N LYS A 76 -11.49 -26.01 -5.65
CA LYS A 76 -12.59 -26.16 -6.61
C LYS A 76 -12.26 -25.38 -7.87
N VAL A 77 -12.52 -26.00 -9.00
CA VAL A 77 -12.45 -25.40 -10.35
C VAL A 77 -13.00 -23.98 -10.28
N ILE A 78 -12.18 -23.02 -10.69
CA ILE A 78 -12.53 -21.60 -10.67
C ILE A 78 -13.61 -21.39 -11.74
N ASP A 79 -14.84 -21.28 -11.30
CA ASP A 79 -15.92 -20.76 -12.12
C ASP A 79 -15.67 -19.25 -12.31
N THR A 80 -15.65 -18.78 -13.56
CA THR A 80 -15.38 -17.39 -13.93
C THR A 80 -16.61 -16.47 -13.79
N ASN A 81 -17.68 -16.97 -13.19
CA ASN A 81 -18.90 -16.18 -13.02
C ASN A 81 -18.64 -14.93 -12.17
N ARG A 82 -19.22 -13.80 -12.60
CA ARG A 82 -19.20 -12.53 -11.91
C ARG A 82 -19.71 -12.68 -10.48
N SER A 83 -19.11 -11.97 -9.52
CA SER A 83 -19.58 -11.90 -8.15
C SER A 83 -20.91 -11.11 -8.03
N ASP A 84 -21.51 -11.14 -6.84
CA ASP A 84 -22.80 -10.51 -6.54
C ASP A 84 -22.71 -8.98 -6.30
N VAL A 85 -21.62 -8.32 -6.74
CA VAL A 85 -21.50 -6.87 -6.62
C VAL A 85 -22.54 -6.17 -7.51
N ALA A 86 -23.11 -5.08 -6.99
CA ALA A 86 -24.07 -4.28 -7.71
C ALA A 86 -23.48 -3.77 -9.03
N SER A 87 -24.25 -3.86 -10.10
CA SER A 87 -23.86 -3.40 -11.44
C SER A 87 -24.85 -2.40 -12.07
N ASP A 88 -25.81 -1.94 -11.25
CA ASP A 88 -26.88 -1.01 -11.62
C ASP A 88 -26.67 0.41 -11.04
N ASN A 89 -25.54 0.64 -10.38
CA ASN A 89 -25.16 1.96 -9.88
C ASN A 89 -25.09 2.98 -11.02
N LEU A 90 -25.42 4.23 -10.72
CA LEU A 90 -25.23 5.32 -11.67
C LEU A 90 -23.74 5.45 -12.04
N ILE A 91 -23.44 5.46 -13.33
CA ILE A 91 -22.08 5.66 -13.82
C ILE A 91 -21.71 7.13 -13.57
N PRO A 92 -20.61 7.40 -12.84
CA PRO A 92 -20.19 8.77 -12.58
C PRO A 92 -19.72 9.46 -13.87
N LYS A 93 -20.01 10.74 -14.00
CA LYS A 93 -19.55 11.53 -15.13
C LYS A 93 -18.17 12.10 -14.86
N ALA A 94 -17.15 11.59 -15.56
CA ALA A 94 -15.81 12.13 -15.47
C ALA A 94 -15.75 13.60 -15.90
N PRO A 95 -15.06 14.48 -15.15
CA PRO A 95 -14.92 15.90 -15.51
C PRO A 95 -14.04 16.12 -16.75
N PHE A 96 -13.20 15.14 -17.06
CA PHE A 96 -12.35 15.06 -18.25
C PHE A 96 -11.94 13.60 -18.47
N TYR A 97 -11.43 13.30 -19.64
CA TYR A 97 -10.73 12.04 -19.91
C TYR A 97 -9.24 12.31 -20.19
N GLY A 98 -8.41 11.26 -20.00
CA GLY A 98 -6.96 11.36 -20.08
C GLY A 98 -6.32 11.75 -18.73
N SER A 99 -5.05 12.12 -18.76
CA SER A 99 -4.26 12.39 -17.54
C SER A 99 -3.96 13.87 -17.35
N ARG A 100 -3.82 14.28 -16.09
CA ARG A 100 -3.36 15.60 -15.67
C ARG A 100 -2.22 15.48 -14.67
N VAL A 101 -1.28 16.42 -14.74
CA VAL A 101 -0.16 16.53 -13.80
C VAL A 101 -0.38 17.74 -12.90
N VAL A 102 -0.36 17.52 -11.60
CA VAL A 102 -0.43 18.58 -10.59
C VAL A 102 0.85 18.57 -9.79
N LYS A 103 1.52 19.71 -9.70
CA LYS A 103 2.80 19.90 -9.00
C LYS A 103 2.69 21.01 -7.97
N GLY A 104 3.63 21.04 -7.02
CA GLY A 104 3.69 22.11 -6.03
C GLY A 104 2.57 22.05 -5.01
N ILE A 105 2.08 20.85 -4.68
CA ILE A 105 1.05 20.63 -3.68
C ILE A 105 1.64 20.93 -2.30
N ALA A 106 1.03 21.87 -1.58
CA ALA A 106 1.52 22.27 -0.28
C ALA A 106 1.30 21.16 0.76
N LEU A 107 2.24 20.97 1.68
CA LEU A 107 2.12 20.00 2.78
C LEU A 107 0.81 20.21 3.58
N ALA A 108 0.41 21.46 3.80
CA ALA A 108 -0.80 21.80 4.52
C ALA A 108 -2.08 21.23 3.90
N ASP A 109 -2.08 20.98 2.59
CA ASP A 109 -3.26 20.50 1.89
C ASP A 109 -3.57 19.02 2.20
N TYR A 110 -2.54 18.21 2.54
CA TYR A 110 -2.71 16.77 2.71
C TYR A 110 -2.20 16.21 4.05
N VAL A 111 -1.43 16.96 4.84
CA VAL A 111 -0.88 16.45 6.11
C VAL A 111 -1.96 16.06 7.11
N HIS A 112 -3.15 16.64 7.02
CA HIS A 112 -4.29 16.31 7.89
C HIS A 112 -4.84 14.89 7.63
N MET A 113 -4.53 14.28 6.48
CA MET A 113 -4.85 12.88 6.14
C MET A 113 -3.77 11.89 6.61
N LEU A 114 -2.81 12.32 7.44
CA LEU A 114 -1.74 11.45 7.91
C LEU A 114 -2.25 10.49 8.99
N ASP A 115 -2.08 9.19 8.74
CA ASP A 115 -2.36 8.16 9.74
C ASP A 115 -1.23 8.09 10.77
N GLU A 116 -1.41 8.82 11.89
CA GLU A 116 -0.45 8.81 13.00
C GLU A 116 -0.22 7.41 13.55
N ARG A 117 -1.25 6.55 13.53
CA ARG A 117 -1.12 5.19 14.07
C ARG A 117 -0.25 4.32 13.17
N ALA A 118 -0.44 4.40 11.86
CA ALA A 118 0.40 3.72 10.89
C ALA A 118 1.85 4.23 10.95
N LEU A 119 2.05 5.55 11.11
CA LEU A 119 3.37 6.15 11.25
C LEU A 119 4.06 5.71 12.55
N PHE A 120 3.42 5.94 13.69
CA PHE A 120 4.07 5.75 15.00
C PHE A 120 4.28 4.28 15.34
N LEU A 121 3.27 3.44 15.14
CA LEU A 121 3.37 2.01 15.46
C LEU A 121 3.96 1.20 14.30
N GLY A 122 3.57 1.51 13.07
CA GLY A 122 3.97 0.75 11.88
C GLY A 122 5.35 1.13 11.38
N GLN A 123 5.58 2.40 11.07
CA GLN A 123 6.83 2.85 10.47
C GLN A 123 7.93 3.09 11.52
N TRP A 124 7.62 3.76 12.62
CA TRP A 124 8.61 4.10 13.65
C TRP A 124 8.74 3.05 14.75
N GLY A 125 7.82 2.08 14.83
CA GLY A 125 7.86 1.00 15.79
C GLY A 125 7.76 1.46 17.24
N LEU A 126 7.15 2.63 17.49
CA LEU A 126 6.96 3.15 18.85
C LEU A 126 6.09 2.18 19.65
N LYS A 127 6.35 2.07 20.94
CA LYS A 127 5.65 1.17 21.85
C LYS A 127 5.18 1.93 23.08
N GLY A 128 3.95 1.70 23.47
CA GLY A 128 3.34 2.22 24.69
C GLY A 128 2.15 1.35 25.08
N LYS A 129 1.74 1.40 26.33
CA LYS A 129 0.52 0.72 26.80
C LYS A 129 -0.72 1.45 26.32
N ASP A 130 -0.67 2.77 26.35
CA ASP A 130 -1.70 3.67 25.82
C ASP A 130 -1.17 4.38 24.58
N PHE A 131 -1.97 4.39 23.51
CA PHE A 131 -1.57 5.01 22.23
C PHE A 131 -1.50 6.53 22.35
N GLU A 132 -2.48 7.15 22.98
CA GLU A 132 -2.55 8.61 23.05
C GLU A 132 -1.43 9.19 23.92
N GLU A 133 -1.12 8.57 25.05
CA GLU A 133 0.02 8.94 25.89
C GLU A 133 1.34 8.85 25.10
N MET A 134 1.56 7.75 24.39
CA MET A 134 2.76 7.55 23.56
C MET A 134 2.81 8.54 22.39
N ALA A 135 1.68 8.80 21.74
CA ALA A 135 1.60 9.76 20.65
C ALA A 135 1.93 11.18 21.13
N GLN A 136 1.42 11.61 22.30
CA GLN A 136 1.68 12.93 22.87
C GLN A 136 3.13 13.08 23.33
N THR A 137 3.69 12.07 23.98
CA THR A 137 5.01 12.16 24.61
C THR A 137 6.18 11.87 23.68
N GLN A 138 5.98 11.08 22.63
CA GLN A 138 7.02 10.64 21.71
C GLN A 138 6.68 10.92 20.25
N GLY A 139 5.55 10.43 19.76
CA GLY A 139 5.23 10.43 18.32
C GLY A 139 5.08 11.84 17.75
N ARG A 140 4.18 12.66 18.30
CA ARG A 140 3.91 14.02 17.80
C ARG A 140 5.07 15.00 17.95
N PRO A 141 5.87 14.98 19.05
CA PRO A 141 7.09 15.78 19.09
C PRO A 141 8.08 15.43 17.98
N GLN A 142 8.33 14.13 17.76
CA GLN A 142 9.21 13.66 16.69
C GLN A 142 8.66 14.01 15.30
N LEU A 143 7.36 13.83 15.07
CA LEU A 143 6.70 14.21 13.82
C LEU A 143 6.87 15.71 13.53
N ARG A 144 6.63 16.57 14.50
CA ARG A 144 6.81 18.02 14.34
C ARG A 144 8.25 18.39 13.99
N SER A 145 9.23 17.76 14.64
CA SER A 145 10.64 18.00 14.35
C SER A 145 10.95 17.63 12.90
N LEU A 146 10.58 16.42 12.46
CA LEU A 146 10.84 15.95 11.10
C LEU A 146 10.07 16.75 10.04
N LEU A 147 8.83 17.16 10.31
CA LEU A 147 8.07 18.03 9.39
C LEU A 147 8.75 19.40 9.22
N ASN A 148 9.27 19.98 10.31
CA ASN A 148 10.04 21.21 10.23
C ASN A 148 11.33 21.03 9.42
N ASP A 149 12.03 19.91 9.60
CA ASP A 149 13.24 19.61 8.85
C ASP A 149 12.97 19.46 7.36
N VAL A 150 11.93 18.71 6.96
CA VAL A 150 11.59 18.52 5.55
C VAL A 150 11.14 19.82 4.87
N GLN A 151 10.43 20.69 5.60
CA GLN A 151 10.03 22.01 5.10
C GLN A 151 11.20 22.98 5.00
N SER A 152 12.02 23.10 6.05
CA SER A 152 13.16 24.02 6.08
C SER A 152 14.21 23.71 5.05
N ASN A 153 14.41 22.42 4.74
CA ASN A 153 15.34 21.96 3.72
C ASN A 153 14.74 21.89 2.31
N GLY A 154 13.45 22.15 2.14
CA GLY A 154 12.78 22.09 0.85
C GLY A 154 12.79 20.68 0.23
N TRP A 155 12.73 19.63 1.05
CA TRP A 155 12.82 18.26 0.56
C TRP A 155 11.52 17.75 -0.08
N LEU A 156 10.38 18.39 0.18
CA LEU A 156 9.08 17.97 -0.36
C LEU A 156 8.79 18.69 -1.68
N ASN A 157 8.67 17.91 -2.74
CA ASN A 157 8.24 18.34 -4.06
C ASN A 157 7.05 17.48 -4.50
N ALA A 158 5.97 17.57 -3.72
CA ALA A 158 4.78 16.76 -3.90
C ALA A 158 4.13 16.98 -5.26
N ALA A 159 3.82 15.89 -5.95
CA ALA A 159 3.14 15.92 -7.23
C ALA A 159 2.24 14.68 -7.40
N VAL A 160 1.21 14.86 -8.20
CA VAL A 160 0.26 13.81 -8.58
C VAL A 160 0.05 13.83 -10.09
N VAL A 161 0.09 12.65 -10.70
CA VAL A 161 -0.47 12.43 -12.03
C VAL A 161 -1.74 11.62 -11.83
N TYR A 162 -2.86 12.08 -12.33
CA TYR A 162 -4.12 11.38 -12.22
C TYR A 162 -4.97 11.55 -13.48
N GLY A 163 -5.92 10.67 -13.68
CA GLY A 163 -6.81 10.77 -14.82
C GLY A 163 -7.98 9.83 -14.75
N TYR A 164 -8.94 10.09 -15.65
CA TYR A 164 -10.15 9.30 -15.80
C TYR A 164 -10.15 8.67 -17.19
N PHE A 165 -10.58 7.43 -17.26
CA PHE A 165 -10.58 6.66 -18.50
C PHE A 165 -11.86 5.86 -18.62
N PRO A 166 -12.48 5.82 -19.81
CA PRO A 166 -13.62 4.96 -20.04
C PRO A 166 -13.16 3.49 -20.06
N CYS A 167 -13.97 2.63 -19.47
CA CYS A 167 -13.63 1.22 -19.32
C CYS A 167 -14.87 0.33 -19.33
N TYR A 168 -14.61 -0.99 -19.43
CA TYR A 168 -15.59 -2.05 -19.21
C TYR A 168 -14.90 -3.28 -18.62
N SER A 169 -15.66 -4.18 -18.02
CA SER A 169 -15.16 -5.46 -17.55
C SER A 169 -15.46 -6.60 -18.53
N GLU A 170 -14.51 -7.52 -18.70
CA GLU A 170 -14.66 -8.75 -19.48
C GLU A 170 -14.04 -9.93 -18.71
N GLY A 171 -14.87 -10.77 -18.10
CA GLY A 171 -14.40 -11.81 -17.18
C GLY A 171 -13.69 -11.23 -15.96
N ASN A 172 -12.40 -11.50 -15.83
CA ASN A 172 -11.56 -10.97 -14.74
C ASN A 172 -10.75 -9.74 -15.18
N ASP A 173 -10.99 -9.25 -16.38
CA ASP A 173 -10.24 -8.14 -16.96
C ASP A 173 -10.99 -6.83 -16.83
N LEU A 174 -10.26 -5.75 -16.52
CA LEU A 174 -10.67 -4.38 -16.74
C LEU A 174 -10.04 -3.89 -18.02
N VAL A 175 -10.85 -3.54 -18.99
CA VAL A 175 -10.43 -3.05 -20.30
C VAL A 175 -10.64 -1.55 -20.35
N VAL A 176 -9.54 -0.81 -20.45
CA VAL A 176 -9.55 0.64 -20.67
C VAL A 176 -9.57 0.89 -22.18
N VAL A 177 -10.40 1.84 -22.61
CA VAL A 177 -10.54 2.17 -24.03
C VAL A 177 -10.07 3.59 -24.34
N HIS A 178 -9.73 3.84 -25.59
CA HIS A 178 -9.42 5.17 -26.05
C HIS A 178 -10.67 6.06 -26.00
N HIS A 179 -10.53 7.28 -25.49
CA HIS A 179 -11.64 8.21 -25.32
C HIS A 179 -11.84 9.13 -26.54
N GLU A 180 -10.82 9.29 -27.41
CA GLU A 180 -10.83 10.20 -28.55
C GLU A 180 -10.02 9.65 -29.74
N GLY A 181 -10.03 10.38 -30.84
CA GLY A 181 -9.29 10.07 -32.05
C GLY A 181 -9.85 8.88 -32.84
N ASP A 182 -9.07 8.40 -33.82
CA ASP A 182 -9.45 7.29 -34.72
C ASP A 182 -9.57 5.94 -34.02
N LEU A 183 -9.03 5.85 -32.80
CA LEU A 183 -9.07 4.67 -31.97
C LEU A 183 -10.18 4.71 -30.89
N LYS A 184 -11.00 5.77 -30.86
CA LYS A 184 -12.09 5.91 -29.87
C LYS A 184 -12.91 4.63 -29.73
N GLY A 185 -13.06 4.16 -28.50
CA GLY A 185 -13.78 2.94 -28.15
C GLY A 185 -13.00 1.64 -28.37
N LYS A 186 -11.81 1.68 -28.99
CA LYS A 186 -10.94 0.50 -29.08
C LYS A 186 -10.14 0.30 -27.79
N GLU A 187 -9.79 -0.93 -27.49
CA GLU A 187 -8.96 -1.29 -26.36
C GLU A 187 -7.64 -0.51 -26.39
N ARG A 188 -7.29 0.12 -25.27
CA ARG A 188 -6.02 0.81 -25.04
C ARG A 188 -5.09 -0.04 -24.20
N VAL A 189 -5.61 -0.55 -23.09
CA VAL A 189 -4.87 -1.38 -22.14
C VAL A 189 -5.82 -2.29 -21.37
N ARG A 190 -5.33 -3.45 -20.95
CA ARG A 190 -6.08 -4.49 -20.24
C ARG A 190 -5.35 -4.86 -18.95
N PHE A 191 -6.07 -4.86 -17.83
CA PHE A 191 -5.59 -5.30 -16.53
C PHE A 191 -6.32 -6.57 -16.12
N ASN A 192 -5.60 -7.63 -15.84
CA ASN A 192 -6.17 -8.87 -15.32
C ASN A 192 -6.08 -8.92 -13.80
N PHE A 193 -7.18 -9.16 -13.12
CA PHE A 193 -7.25 -9.22 -11.67
C PHE A 193 -7.61 -10.62 -11.19
N PRO A 194 -6.98 -11.12 -10.09
CA PRO A 194 -7.33 -12.41 -9.52
C PRO A 194 -8.72 -12.36 -8.91
N ARG A 195 -9.45 -13.46 -9.09
CA ARG A 195 -10.73 -13.67 -8.39
C ARG A 195 -10.49 -14.41 -7.09
N GLN A 196 -11.10 -13.94 -6.00
CA GLN A 196 -11.04 -14.64 -4.72
C GLN A 196 -11.60 -16.04 -4.84
N SER A 197 -10.98 -17.01 -4.14
CA SER A 197 -11.45 -18.40 -4.09
C SER A 197 -12.51 -18.66 -3.02
N ARG A 198 -12.79 -17.69 -2.14
CA ARG A 198 -13.66 -17.79 -0.96
C ARG A 198 -14.77 -16.76 -1.00
N ASP A 199 -15.75 -16.97 -0.12
CA ASP A 199 -16.87 -16.07 0.14
C ASP A 199 -17.58 -15.63 -1.15
N ARG A 200 -17.70 -14.33 -1.36
CA ARG A 200 -18.36 -13.71 -2.51
C ARG A 200 -17.59 -13.82 -3.81
N ARG A 201 -16.37 -14.39 -3.81
CA ARG A 201 -15.52 -14.53 -4.99
C ARG A 201 -15.26 -13.22 -5.72
N LEU A 202 -14.98 -12.17 -4.95
CA LEU A 202 -14.76 -10.82 -5.47
C LEU A 202 -13.57 -10.78 -6.44
N CYS A 203 -13.73 -9.96 -7.48
CA CYS A 203 -12.69 -9.57 -8.43
C CYS A 203 -12.85 -8.07 -8.70
N LEU A 204 -11.76 -7.32 -8.82
CA LEU A 204 -11.82 -5.86 -9.05
C LEU A 204 -12.60 -5.53 -10.33
N ALA A 205 -12.48 -6.36 -11.38
CA ALA A 205 -13.20 -6.16 -12.62
C ALA A 205 -14.74 -6.17 -12.44
N ASP A 206 -15.25 -6.89 -11.44
CA ASP A 206 -16.71 -6.99 -11.21
C ASP A 206 -17.36 -5.67 -10.76
N PHE A 207 -16.58 -4.71 -10.27
CA PHE A 207 -17.08 -3.40 -9.83
C PHE A 207 -17.33 -2.43 -10.99
N PHE A 208 -17.03 -2.85 -12.22
CA PHE A 208 -17.25 -2.04 -13.44
C PHE A 208 -18.31 -2.69 -14.32
N ARG A 209 -18.96 -1.86 -15.15
CA ARG A 209 -19.93 -2.34 -16.16
C ARG A 209 -19.28 -3.37 -17.08
N GLY A 210 -20.04 -4.41 -17.39
CA GLY A 210 -19.61 -5.43 -18.35
C GLY A 210 -19.57 -4.93 -19.78
N LYS A 211 -18.85 -5.62 -20.65
CA LYS A 211 -18.72 -5.35 -22.08
C LYS A 211 -20.06 -5.21 -22.82
N ASP A 212 -21.07 -5.95 -22.36
CA ASP A 212 -22.40 -5.96 -22.95
C ASP A 212 -23.29 -4.80 -22.48
N SER A 213 -22.77 -3.91 -21.61
CA SER A 213 -23.46 -2.72 -21.19
C SER A 213 -23.59 -1.72 -22.35
N SER A 214 -24.70 -0.98 -22.38
CA SER A 214 -24.92 0.12 -23.35
C SER A 214 -24.01 1.32 -23.11
N GLU A 215 -23.43 1.43 -21.93
CA GLU A 215 -22.61 2.56 -21.51
C GLU A 215 -21.26 2.06 -20.93
N LEU A 216 -20.20 2.79 -21.25
CA LEU A 216 -18.88 2.57 -20.67
C LEU A 216 -18.84 3.12 -19.24
N ASP A 217 -18.16 2.40 -18.37
CA ASP A 217 -17.86 2.85 -17.01
C ASP A 217 -16.61 3.75 -16.99
N VAL A 218 -16.24 4.23 -15.80
CA VAL A 218 -15.10 5.12 -15.58
C VAL A 218 -14.17 4.54 -14.53
N VAL A 219 -12.90 4.43 -14.88
CA VAL A 219 -11.81 4.13 -13.92
C VAL A 219 -10.92 5.35 -13.75
N SER A 220 -10.46 5.58 -12.54
CA SER A 220 -9.42 6.58 -12.24
C SER A 220 -8.12 5.90 -11.89
N PHE A 221 -7.01 6.43 -12.42
CA PHE A 221 -5.66 6.07 -12.02
C PHE A 221 -4.95 7.29 -11.43
N GLN A 222 -4.06 7.05 -10.47
CA GLN A 222 -3.23 8.09 -9.88
C GLN A 222 -1.83 7.58 -9.54
N PHE A 223 -0.83 8.42 -9.78
CA PHE A 223 0.53 8.29 -9.28
C PHE A 223 0.86 9.46 -8.38
N VAL A 224 1.47 9.18 -7.26
CA VAL A 224 1.79 10.16 -6.22
C VAL A 224 3.27 10.09 -5.90
N THR A 225 3.93 11.24 -5.73
CA THR A 225 5.32 11.33 -5.34
C THR A 225 5.58 12.49 -4.38
N MET A 226 6.50 12.29 -3.46
CA MET A 226 7.06 13.36 -2.62
C MET A 226 8.26 14.04 -3.27
N GLY A 227 8.71 13.56 -4.43
CA GLY A 227 9.82 14.10 -5.22
C GLY A 227 11.18 13.49 -4.89
N GLN A 228 12.18 13.84 -5.73
CA GLN A 228 13.52 13.28 -5.65
C GLN A 228 14.31 13.78 -4.43
N SER A 229 14.10 15.04 -4.02
CA SER A 229 14.89 15.65 -2.94
C SER A 229 14.81 14.91 -1.60
N ILE A 230 13.63 14.42 -1.23
CA ILE A 230 13.48 13.62 -0.01
C ILE A 230 14.13 12.24 -0.16
N SER A 231 14.06 11.61 -1.34
CA SER A 231 14.72 10.34 -1.63
C SER A 231 16.25 10.48 -1.52
N ASP A 232 16.80 11.59 -1.99
CA ASP A 232 18.23 11.90 -1.88
C ASP A 232 18.65 12.12 -0.42
N ALA A 233 17.82 12.80 0.38
CA ALA A 233 18.08 12.99 1.81
C ALA A 233 18.08 11.64 2.55
N ILE A 234 17.10 10.78 2.29
CA ILE A 234 16.98 9.42 2.84
C ILE A 234 18.22 8.60 2.46
N SER A 235 18.65 8.65 1.18
CA SER A 235 19.81 7.92 0.69
C SER A 235 21.12 8.39 1.36
N LYS A 236 21.27 9.68 1.63
CA LYS A 236 22.42 10.22 2.37
C LYS A 236 22.50 9.67 3.79
N LEU A 237 21.39 9.59 4.51
CA LEU A 237 21.33 9.01 5.85
C LEU A 237 21.72 7.52 5.83
N PHE A 238 21.20 6.76 4.87
CA PHE A 238 21.55 5.35 4.68
C PHE A 238 23.04 5.16 4.44
N ASN A 239 23.63 5.92 3.50
CA ASN A 239 25.04 5.84 3.17
C ASN A 239 25.97 6.30 4.31
N ALA A 240 25.49 7.18 5.19
CA ALA A 240 26.19 7.61 6.39
C ALA A 240 26.08 6.60 7.56
N ASN A 241 25.39 5.46 7.39
CA ASN A 241 25.06 4.47 8.43
C ASN A 241 24.21 5.04 9.58
N LEU A 242 23.47 6.12 9.35
CA LEU A 242 22.50 6.71 10.28
C LEU A 242 21.14 6.01 10.09
N TYR A 243 21.11 4.70 10.42
CA TYR A 243 19.96 3.85 10.07
C TYR A 243 18.69 4.20 10.81
N ARG A 244 18.78 4.75 12.01
CA ARG A 244 17.61 5.17 12.76
C ARG A 244 16.96 6.39 12.11
N GLU A 245 17.73 7.41 11.83
CA GLU A 245 17.31 8.65 11.16
C GLU A 245 16.80 8.33 9.74
N TYR A 246 17.47 7.40 9.06
CA TYR A 246 17.02 6.86 7.78
C TYR A 246 15.61 6.27 7.88
N LEU A 247 15.35 5.37 8.85
CA LEU A 247 14.07 4.72 9.01
C LEU A 247 12.96 5.72 9.42
N GLU A 248 13.30 6.69 10.26
CA GLU A 248 12.37 7.72 10.70
C GLU A 248 11.94 8.62 9.54
N LEU A 249 12.89 9.13 8.76
CA LEU A 249 12.60 9.98 7.59
C LEU A 249 11.94 9.20 6.45
N HIS A 250 12.40 7.96 6.20
CA HIS A 250 11.79 7.09 5.19
C HIS A 250 10.33 6.77 5.56
N GLY A 251 10.07 6.39 6.82
CA GLY A 251 8.73 6.12 7.31
C GLY A 251 7.79 7.33 7.20
N LEU A 252 8.30 8.53 7.51
CA LEU A 252 7.56 9.78 7.30
C LEU A 252 7.25 10.00 5.81
N SER A 253 8.24 9.82 4.93
CA SER A 253 8.04 9.98 3.48
C SER A 253 6.98 9.05 2.94
N VAL A 254 6.98 7.77 3.36
CA VAL A 254 5.95 6.79 2.98
C VAL A 254 4.57 7.26 3.45
N GLN A 255 4.43 7.66 4.71
CA GLN A 255 3.13 8.08 5.25
C GLN A 255 2.64 9.41 4.69
N LEU A 256 3.53 10.34 4.32
CA LEU A 256 3.14 11.54 3.58
C LEU A 256 2.67 11.22 2.16
N THR A 257 3.26 10.21 1.52
CA THR A 257 2.81 9.72 0.21
C THR A 257 1.40 9.11 0.33
N GLU A 258 1.15 8.28 1.33
CA GLU A 258 -0.19 7.72 1.59
C GLU A 258 -1.21 8.84 1.91
N SER A 259 -0.83 9.81 2.73
CA SER A 259 -1.65 10.97 3.06
C SER A 259 -2.06 11.77 1.82
N LEU A 260 -1.11 12.08 0.93
CA LEU A 260 -1.41 12.74 -0.34
C LEU A 260 -2.27 11.87 -1.26
N THR A 261 -2.03 10.56 -1.26
CA THR A 261 -2.82 9.59 -2.05
C THR A 261 -4.28 9.57 -1.59
N GLU A 262 -4.52 9.58 -0.27
CA GLU A 262 -5.87 9.61 0.30
C GLU A 262 -6.56 10.96 0.05
N HIS A 263 -5.83 12.06 0.22
CA HIS A 263 -6.33 13.39 -0.13
C HIS A 263 -6.75 13.47 -1.61
N TRP A 264 -5.93 12.91 -2.51
CA TRP A 264 -6.25 12.90 -3.94
C TRP A 264 -7.40 11.97 -4.28
N HIS A 265 -7.53 10.85 -3.58
CA HIS A 265 -8.67 9.95 -3.72
C HIS A 265 -9.99 10.62 -3.28
N ALA A 266 -9.98 11.38 -2.19
CA ALA A 266 -11.14 12.18 -1.78
C ALA A 266 -11.53 13.20 -2.86
N ARG A 267 -10.55 13.90 -3.43
CA ARG A 267 -10.76 14.80 -4.57
C ARG A 267 -11.32 14.08 -5.80
N THR A 268 -10.82 12.89 -6.12
CA THR A 268 -11.32 12.08 -7.23
C THR A 268 -12.80 11.72 -7.02
N ARG A 269 -13.22 11.35 -5.79
CA ARG A 269 -14.63 11.08 -5.48
C ARG A 269 -15.49 12.33 -5.60
N GLU A 270 -14.99 13.49 -5.18
CA GLU A 270 -15.65 14.78 -5.34
C GLU A 270 -15.83 15.14 -6.82
N GLU A 271 -14.77 15.05 -7.62
CA GLU A 271 -14.80 15.32 -9.06
C GLU A 271 -15.75 14.37 -9.81
N LEU A 272 -15.91 13.14 -9.35
CA LEU A 272 -16.87 12.17 -9.89
C LEU A 272 -18.29 12.32 -9.31
N GLY A 273 -18.50 13.19 -8.33
CA GLY A 273 -19.79 13.41 -7.68
C GLY A 273 -20.31 12.24 -6.85
N ILE A 274 -19.41 11.39 -6.33
CA ILE A 274 -19.77 10.22 -5.51
C ILE A 274 -19.37 10.38 -4.03
N ASN A 275 -18.95 11.57 -3.60
CA ASN A 275 -18.50 11.87 -2.25
C ASN A 275 -19.64 12.20 -1.25
N ALA A 276 -20.90 12.09 -1.65
CA ALA A 276 -22.03 12.46 -0.79
C ALA A 276 -22.15 11.62 0.49
N LEU A 277 -21.61 10.42 0.47
CA LEU A 277 -21.60 9.46 1.59
C LEU A 277 -20.25 9.38 2.30
N ASP A 278 -19.27 10.22 1.93
CA ASP A 278 -17.97 10.23 2.60
C ASP A 278 -18.14 10.60 4.07
N SER A 279 -17.53 9.81 4.95
CA SER A 279 -17.50 10.14 6.37
C SER A 279 -16.72 11.44 6.63
N LYS A 280 -17.12 12.15 7.67
CA LYS A 280 -16.41 13.34 8.18
C LYS A 280 -15.35 12.95 9.22
N ASP A 281 -15.38 11.73 9.73
CA ASP A 281 -14.39 11.19 10.66
C ASP A 281 -13.24 10.54 9.86
N LEU A 282 -12.02 11.04 10.08
CA LEU A 282 -10.82 10.55 9.42
C LEU A 282 -10.58 9.05 9.69
N LYS A 283 -10.91 8.57 10.87
CA LYS A 283 -10.77 7.15 11.21
C LYS A 283 -11.71 6.29 10.36
N GLU A 284 -12.94 6.74 10.15
CA GLU A 284 -13.90 6.04 9.27
C GLU A 284 -13.47 6.12 7.81
N ILE A 285 -12.83 7.22 7.38
CA ILE A 285 -12.21 7.31 6.05
C ILE A 285 -11.12 6.24 5.87
N PHE A 286 -10.26 6.04 6.87
CA PHE A 286 -9.24 4.98 6.83
C PHE A 286 -9.84 3.57 6.85
N ASP A 287 -11.02 3.41 7.44
CA ASP A 287 -11.82 2.17 7.40
C ASP A 287 -12.74 2.07 6.15
N GLN A 288 -12.47 2.89 5.10
CA GLN A 288 -13.22 2.95 3.84
C GLN A 288 -14.67 3.43 3.99
N GLY A 289 -14.94 4.38 4.88
CA GLY A 289 -16.23 5.04 5.07
C GLY A 289 -16.62 5.99 3.94
N TYR A 290 -16.51 5.51 2.68
CA TYR A 290 -16.83 6.26 1.46
C TYR A 290 -17.29 5.30 0.35
N GLN A 291 -17.91 5.86 -0.69
CA GLN A 291 -18.24 5.12 -1.91
C GLN A 291 -17.00 5.00 -2.83
N GLY A 292 -16.84 3.84 -3.45
CA GLY A 292 -15.65 3.50 -4.23
C GLY A 292 -14.54 2.90 -3.37
N SER A 293 -13.41 2.61 -3.99
CA SER A 293 -12.24 2.06 -3.30
C SER A 293 -10.98 2.40 -4.05
N ARG A 294 -9.87 2.47 -3.32
CA ARG A 294 -8.53 2.67 -3.84
C ARG A 294 -7.70 1.40 -3.65
N TYR A 295 -7.06 0.96 -4.71
CA TYR A 295 -6.18 -0.21 -4.68
C TYR A 295 -4.81 0.16 -5.23
N SER A 296 -3.76 -0.42 -4.64
CA SER A 296 -2.39 -0.31 -5.12
C SER A 296 -1.93 -1.65 -5.68
N PHE A 297 -1.21 -1.64 -6.80
CA PHE A 297 -0.59 -2.85 -7.33
C PHE A 297 0.44 -3.43 -6.35
N GLY A 298 0.58 -4.76 -6.35
CA GLY A 298 1.40 -5.49 -5.38
C GLY A 298 0.62 -6.01 -4.17
N TYR A 299 -0.65 -5.62 -4.01
CA TYR A 299 -1.55 -6.15 -2.98
C TYR A 299 -2.42 -7.30 -3.51
N PRO A 300 -3.02 -8.13 -2.64
CA PRO A 300 -3.72 -9.36 -3.07
C PRO A 300 -4.82 -9.17 -4.10
N ALA A 301 -5.48 -8.00 -4.15
CA ALA A 301 -6.52 -7.72 -5.13
C ALA A 301 -5.98 -7.41 -6.54
N CYS A 302 -4.74 -6.92 -6.64
CA CYS A 302 -4.01 -6.61 -7.87
C CYS A 302 -2.50 -6.88 -7.69
N PRO A 303 -2.08 -8.16 -7.60
CA PRO A 303 -0.75 -8.54 -7.12
C PRO A 303 0.39 -8.28 -8.13
N ASP A 304 0.07 -8.13 -9.39
CA ASP A 304 1.06 -7.98 -10.45
C ASP A 304 1.57 -6.54 -10.53
N LEU A 305 2.78 -6.32 -10.02
CA LEU A 305 3.46 -5.02 -10.05
C LEU A 305 3.84 -4.56 -11.46
N GLU A 306 4.04 -5.47 -12.42
CA GLU A 306 4.44 -5.12 -13.79
C GLU A 306 3.31 -4.38 -14.52
N GLN A 307 2.06 -4.58 -14.11
CA GLN A 307 0.91 -3.85 -14.66
C GLN A 307 0.99 -2.33 -14.41
N GLN A 308 1.78 -1.87 -13.43
CA GLN A 308 2.02 -0.44 -13.25
C GLN A 308 2.70 0.21 -14.46
N LEU A 309 3.52 -0.52 -15.20
CA LEU A 309 4.19 -0.01 -16.40
C LEU A 309 3.17 0.37 -17.47
N GLN A 310 2.07 -0.38 -17.58
CA GLN A 310 0.99 -0.11 -18.53
C GLN A 310 0.23 1.20 -18.24
N ILE A 311 0.24 1.64 -16.97
CA ILE A 311 -0.39 2.92 -16.60
C ILE A 311 0.52 4.11 -16.97
N CYS A 312 1.84 3.87 -17.07
CA CYS A 312 2.80 4.91 -17.43
C CYS A 312 2.76 5.27 -18.93
N GLU A 313 2.18 4.40 -19.78
CA GLU A 313 2.00 4.60 -21.22
C GLU A 313 0.71 5.37 -21.54
#